data_cdae4a4681c37d511d3742ed3a2b342d
#
_entry.id   cdae4a4681c37d511d3742ed3a2b342d
#
_cell.length_a   1.000
_cell.length_b   1.000
_cell.length_c   1.000
_cell.angle_alpha   90.00
_cell.angle_beta   90.00
_cell.angle_gamma   90.00
#
_symmetry.space_group_name_H-M   'P 1'
#
loop_
_entity.id
_entity.type
_entity.pdbx_description
1 polymer ?
#
loop_
_entity_poly.entity_id
_entity_poly.type
_entity_poly.pdbx_seq_one_letter_code
_entity_poly.pdbx_strand_id
1 'polypeptide(L)'
;MLFRSGMSDEKIRHAGWFKTLSRPYTGELLPPEDKGFVSDDNLFNYQAKTIKELAEKESCIIVGRCANYILRDNPDVLSVFVHADDDFCLARAMERNSFSEKETKKFIERTDKYRSDFYHYHTGHHWTDARYYDLCLDSSKLGFEKCVEEIEAYAKIRFRK
;
A
#
# COMPACT_ATOMS: atom_id res chain seq x y z
N MET A 1 -6.59 9.55 10.48
CA MET A 1 -5.61 10.40 9.78
C MET A 1 -5.27 9.76 8.44
N LEU A 2 -5.74 10.33 7.33
CA LEU A 2 -5.45 9.78 5.99
C LEU A 2 -4.04 10.23 5.58
N PHE A 3 -3.06 9.35 5.68
CA PHE A 3 -1.78 9.57 5.03
C PHE A 3 -1.95 9.44 3.51
N ARG A 4 -2.25 10.56 2.84
CA ARG A 4 -2.10 10.65 1.39
C ARG A 4 -0.62 10.47 1.08
N SER A 5 -0.24 9.33 0.52
CA SER A 5 1.06 9.19 -0.13
C SER A 5 1.07 10.02 -1.42
N GLY A 6 1.25 11.32 -1.29
CA GLY A 6 1.66 12.16 -2.41
C GLY A 6 3.06 11.71 -2.83
N MET A 7 3.15 10.76 -3.75
CA MET A 7 4.43 10.46 -4.37
C MET A 7 4.78 11.59 -5.31
N SER A 8 5.88 12.29 -5.03
CA SER A 8 6.45 13.26 -5.95
C SER A 8 6.93 12.54 -7.21
N ASP A 9 6.84 13.19 -8.37
CA ASP A 9 7.35 12.68 -9.66
C ASP A 9 8.83 12.24 -9.59
N GLU A 10 9.58 12.78 -8.66
CA GLU A 10 10.98 12.45 -8.40
C GLU A 10 11.16 11.03 -7.84
N LYS A 11 10.29 10.58 -6.92
CA LYS A 11 10.29 9.21 -6.38
C LYS A 11 9.89 8.16 -7.42
N ILE A 12 9.03 8.53 -8.37
CA ILE A 12 8.62 7.64 -9.45
C ILE A 12 9.75 7.44 -10.47
N ARG A 13 10.63 8.41 -10.66
CA ARG A 13 11.80 8.30 -11.56
C ARG A 13 12.85 7.32 -11.05
N HIS A 14 12.95 7.09 -9.76
CA HIS A 14 13.85 6.10 -9.16
C HIS A 14 13.31 4.66 -9.16
N ALA A 15 12.13 4.40 -9.72
CA ALA A 15 11.50 3.08 -9.79
C ALA A 15 12.33 1.97 -10.51
N GLY A 16 13.37 2.35 -11.25
CA GLY A 16 14.32 1.38 -11.83
C GLY A 16 15.19 0.63 -10.80
N TRP A 17 15.27 1.14 -9.59
CA TRP A 17 16.17 0.64 -8.54
C TRP A 17 15.66 -0.64 -7.86
N PHE A 18 14.36 -0.82 -7.77
CA PHE A 18 13.73 -1.99 -7.14
C PHE A 18 13.88 -3.29 -7.96
N LYS A 19 14.60 -3.25 -9.08
CA LYS A 19 14.64 -4.38 -10.02
C LYS A 19 15.54 -5.54 -9.62
N THR A 20 16.40 -5.40 -8.59
CA THR A 20 17.52 -6.33 -8.53
C THR A 20 17.50 -7.34 -7.38
N LEU A 21 16.93 -7.05 -6.23
CA LEU A 21 16.82 -8.01 -5.10
C LEU A 21 15.74 -7.53 -4.13
N SER A 22 14.80 -8.41 -3.77
CA SER A 22 13.92 -8.11 -2.66
C SER A 22 14.71 -8.05 -1.36
N ARG A 23 14.45 -7.04 -0.53
CA ARG A 23 14.97 -6.95 0.83
C ARG A 23 13.80 -6.90 1.78
N PRO A 24 13.32 -8.07 2.23
CA PRO A 24 12.18 -8.13 3.14
C PRO A 24 12.45 -7.34 4.41
N TYR A 25 11.41 -6.77 4.94
CA TYR A 25 11.43 -6.01 6.18
C TYR A 25 12.06 -6.80 7.33
N THR A 26 13.13 -6.29 7.90
CA THR A 26 13.84 -6.88 9.04
C THR A 26 13.43 -6.27 10.37
N GLY A 27 12.88 -5.07 10.37
CA GLY A 27 12.56 -4.30 11.58
C GLY A 27 13.78 -3.62 12.22
N GLU A 28 14.96 -3.77 11.65
CA GLU A 28 16.20 -3.28 12.21
C GLU A 28 16.56 -1.88 11.66
N LEU A 29 16.84 -0.95 12.58
CA LEU A 29 17.31 0.40 12.25
C LEU A 29 18.83 0.42 12.35
N LEU A 30 19.48 0.63 11.22
CA LEU A 30 20.94 0.68 11.16
C LEU A 30 21.42 2.14 11.17
N PRO A 31 22.48 2.47 11.90
CA PRO A 31 23.10 3.79 11.83
C PRO A 31 23.81 3.99 10.49
N PRO A 32 23.98 5.25 10.02
CA PRO A 32 24.56 5.56 8.70
C PRO A 32 25.97 5.02 8.48
N GLU A 33 26.75 4.82 9.53
CA GLU A 33 28.10 4.25 9.52
C GLU A 33 28.15 2.72 9.38
N ASP A 34 27.01 2.04 9.51
CA ASP A 34 26.93 0.59 9.34
C ASP A 34 27.10 0.20 7.87
N LYS A 35 27.89 -0.86 7.62
CA LYS A 35 28.11 -1.37 6.25
C LYS A 35 26.87 -1.91 5.56
N GLY A 36 25.86 -2.29 6.33
CA GLY A 36 24.54 -2.74 5.85
C GLY A 36 23.55 -1.61 5.63
N PHE A 37 23.91 -0.35 5.96
CA PHE A 37 23.02 0.79 5.86
C PHE A 37 22.59 1.05 4.41
N VAL A 38 21.29 1.06 4.20
CA VAL A 38 20.63 1.50 2.96
C VAL A 38 19.56 2.52 3.33
N SER A 39 19.67 3.74 2.84
CA SER A 39 18.81 4.87 3.22
C SER A 39 17.32 4.57 3.07
N ASP A 40 16.93 3.96 1.93
CA ASP A 40 15.53 3.66 1.64
C ASP A 40 15.00 2.51 2.51
N ASP A 41 15.81 1.50 2.81
CA ASP A 41 15.44 0.41 3.71
C ASP A 41 15.28 0.93 5.13
N ASN A 42 16.19 1.80 5.56
CA ASN A 42 16.14 2.40 6.88
C ASN A 42 14.91 3.32 7.03
N LEU A 43 14.61 4.12 6.00
CA LEU A 43 13.37 4.91 5.96
C LEU A 43 12.12 4.03 6.04
N PHE A 44 12.10 2.91 5.32
CA PHE A 44 11.00 1.95 5.39
C PHE A 44 10.87 1.36 6.81
N ASN A 45 11.98 1.00 7.44
CA ASN A 45 12.00 0.47 8.80
C ASN A 45 11.48 1.50 9.83
N TYR A 46 11.80 2.79 9.68
CA TYR A 46 11.20 3.86 10.49
C TYR A 46 9.69 3.97 10.27
N GLN A 47 9.25 3.93 9.02
CA GLN A 47 7.81 3.94 8.70
C GLN A 47 7.09 2.73 9.31
N ALA A 48 7.70 1.54 9.22
CA ALA A 48 7.16 0.32 9.80
C ALA A 48 7.07 0.38 11.32
N LYS A 49 8.07 0.96 12.00
CA LYS A 49 8.02 1.21 13.44
C LYS A 49 6.84 2.12 13.80
N THR A 50 6.68 3.24 13.09
CA THR A 50 5.57 4.16 13.30
C THR A 50 4.21 3.48 13.07
N ILE A 51 4.08 2.64 12.04
CA ILE A 51 2.87 1.88 11.75
C ILE A 51 2.51 0.95 12.92
N LYS A 52 3.48 0.23 13.47
CA LYS A 52 3.27 -0.64 14.63
C LYS A 52 2.85 0.13 15.88
N GLU A 53 3.55 1.23 16.18
CA GLU A 53 3.23 2.09 17.32
C GLU A 53 1.82 2.71 17.23
N LEU A 54 1.37 3.09 16.04
CA LEU A 54 0.02 3.60 15.82
C LEU A 54 -1.03 2.50 16.03
N ALA A 55 -0.80 1.32 15.47
CA ALA A 55 -1.72 0.18 15.60
C ALA A 55 -1.87 -0.32 17.05
N GLU A 56 -0.86 -0.12 17.90
CA GLU A 56 -0.90 -0.46 19.33
C GLU A 56 -1.63 0.62 20.17
N LYS A 57 -1.59 1.88 19.74
CA LYS A 57 -2.09 3.00 20.53
C LYS A 57 -3.55 3.32 20.29
N GLU A 58 -4.01 3.19 19.06
CA GLU A 58 -5.33 3.68 18.66
C GLU A 58 -5.91 2.91 17.47
N SER A 59 -7.23 2.94 17.34
CA SER A 59 -7.91 2.47 16.13
C SER A 59 -7.63 3.44 14.98
N CYS A 60 -7.04 2.96 13.90
CA CYS A 60 -6.64 3.78 12.78
C CYS A 60 -6.83 3.07 11.43
N ILE A 61 -6.92 3.85 10.36
CA ILE A 61 -6.90 3.35 8.99
C ILE A 61 -5.56 3.72 8.36
N ILE A 62 -4.80 2.71 7.94
CA ILE A 62 -3.49 2.88 7.33
C ILE A 62 -3.58 2.50 5.84
N VAL A 63 -3.16 3.41 4.96
CA VAL A 63 -3.22 3.19 3.52
C VAL A 63 -1.83 3.01 2.92
N GLY A 64 -1.59 1.84 2.35
CA GLY A 64 -0.36 1.49 1.66
C GLY A 64 0.83 1.19 2.59
N ARG A 65 2.05 1.46 2.13
CA ARG A 65 3.32 1.26 2.88
C ARG A 65 3.54 -0.18 3.40
N CYS A 66 2.98 -1.16 2.70
CA CYS A 66 3.04 -2.56 3.11
C CYS A 66 2.48 -2.81 4.52
N ALA A 67 1.53 -1.99 4.98
CA ALA A 67 0.99 -2.08 6.34
C ALA A 67 0.38 -3.46 6.64
N ASN A 68 -0.30 -4.07 5.67
CA ASN A 68 -0.81 -5.43 5.76
C ASN A 68 0.29 -6.46 6.06
N TYR A 69 1.47 -6.30 5.47
CA TYR A 69 2.63 -7.17 5.71
C TYR A 69 3.30 -6.88 7.06
N ILE A 70 3.46 -5.59 7.40
CA ILE A 70 4.08 -5.16 8.66
C ILE A 70 3.26 -5.62 9.86
N LEU A 71 1.92 -5.61 9.74
CA LEU A 71 0.98 -5.94 10.81
C LEU A 71 0.34 -7.34 10.68
N ARG A 72 0.87 -8.21 9.82
CA ARG A 72 0.29 -9.52 9.48
C ARG A 72 0.06 -10.45 10.69
N ASP A 73 0.89 -10.28 11.72
CA ASP A 73 0.84 -11.10 12.93
C ASP A 73 -0.07 -10.48 14.02
N ASN A 74 -0.69 -9.32 13.76
CA ASN A 74 -1.59 -8.65 14.69
C ASN A 74 -3.03 -9.10 14.43
N PRO A 75 -3.69 -9.82 15.39
CA PRO A 75 -5.05 -10.35 15.21
C PRO A 75 -6.13 -9.25 15.12
N ASP A 76 -5.85 -8.06 15.63
CA ASP A 76 -6.78 -6.92 15.63
C ASP A 76 -6.70 -6.08 14.34
N VAL A 77 -5.98 -6.56 13.33
CA VAL A 77 -5.84 -5.88 12.03
C VAL A 77 -6.69 -6.56 10.96
N LEU A 78 -7.39 -5.76 10.19
CA LEU A 78 -8.10 -6.16 8.97
C LEU A 78 -7.35 -5.62 7.75
N SER A 79 -6.82 -6.52 6.94
CA SER A 79 -6.14 -6.16 5.69
C SER A 79 -7.10 -6.22 4.51
N VAL A 80 -7.22 -5.10 3.79
CA VAL A 80 -8.16 -4.96 2.67
C VAL A 80 -7.42 -4.56 1.40
N PHE A 81 -7.71 -5.25 0.30
CA PHE A 81 -7.28 -4.90 -1.04
C PHE A 81 -8.48 -4.43 -1.86
N VAL A 82 -8.44 -3.18 -2.31
CA VAL A 82 -9.48 -2.61 -3.19
C VAL A 82 -8.89 -2.44 -4.58
N HIS A 83 -9.52 -3.05 -5.57
CA HIS A 83 -9.16 -2.93 -6.97
C HIS A 83 -10.35 -2.44 -7.81
N ALA A 84 -10.11 -2.16 -9.07
CA ALA A 84 -11.13 -1.83 -10.06
C ALA A 84 -10.64 -2.20 -11.45
N ASP A 85 -11.53 -2.21 -12.44
CA ASP A 85 -11.16 -2.32 -13.84
C ASP A 85 -10.47 -1.03 -14.36
N ASP A 86 -9.75 -1.17 -15.48
CA ASP A 86 -8.94 -0.10 -16.03
C ASP A 86 -9.75 1.12 -16.46
N ASP A 87 -10.96 0.90 -17.01
CA ASP A 87 -11.83 1.97 -17.48
C ASP A 87 -12.37 2.79 -16.30
N PHE A 88 -12.74 2.13 -15.20
CA PHE A 88 -13.16 2.80 -13.97
C PHE A 88 -12.00 3.59 -13.37
N CYS A 89 -10.80 2.99 -13.29
CA CYS A 89 -9.60 3.67 -12.80
C CYS A 89 -9.28 4.91 -13.62
N LEU A 90 -9.36 4.80 -14.95
CA LEU A 90 -9.13 5.89 -15.88
C LEU A 90 -10.11 7.04 -15.68
N ALA A 91 -11.42 6.72 -15.67
CA ALA A 91 -12.47 7.73 -15.47
C ALA A 91 -12.26 8.49 -14.15
N ARG A 92 -12.01 7.76 -13.06
CA ARG A 92 -11.77 8.38 -11.74
C ARG A 92 -10.48 9.18 -11.65
N ALA A 93 -9.43 8.78 -12.35
CA ALA A 93 -8.19 9.54 -12.38
C ALA A 93 -8.33 10.82 -13.20
N MET A 94 -9.09 10.80 -14.30
CA MET A 94 -9.39 11.98 -15.12
C MET A 94 -10.25 13.02 -14.38
N GLU A 95 -11.18 12.60 -13.53
CA GLU A 95 -11.96 13.53 -12.68
C GLU A 95 -11.07 14.34 -11.70
N ARG A 96 -9.91 13.79 -11.32
CA ARG A 96 -9.02 14.39 -10.32
C ARG A 96 -7.84 15.14 -10.88
N ASN A 97 -7.51 14.92 -12.14
CA ASN A 97 -6.32 15.47 -12.79
C ASN A 97 -6.72 16.16 -14.10
N SER A 98 -6.00 17.22 -14.44
CA SER A 98 -6.18 17.94 -15.70
C SER A 98 -5.36 17.33 -16.85
N PHE A 99 -5.00 16.05 -16.76
CA PHE A 99 -4.21 15.36 -17.80
C PHE A 99 -5.11 14.89 -18.94
N SER A 100 -4.55 14.76 -20.13
CA SER A 100 -5.19 14.04 -21.23
C SER A 100 -5.37 12.56 -20.89
N GLU A 101 -6.30 11.89 -21.57
CA GLU A 101 -6.53 10.44 -21.38
C GLU A 101 -5.23 9.64 -21.53
N LYS A 102 -4.44 9.92 -22.55
CA LYS A 102 -3.15 9.25 -22.81
C LYS A 102 -2.15 9.44 -21.66
N GLU A 103 -2.08 10.64 -21.11
CA GLU A 103 -1.20 10.95 -19.97
C GLU A 103 -1.70 10.28 -18.70
N THR A 104 -3.02 10.27 -18.51
CA THR A 104 -3.65 9.61 -17.36
C THR A 104 -3.40 8.10 -17.37
N LYS A 105 -3.55 7.42 -18.52
CA LYS A 105 -3.20 6.00 -18.66
C LYS A 105 -1.75 5.72 -18.27
N LYS A 106 -0.82 6.50 -18.82
CA LYS A 106 0.61 6.36 -18.46
C LYS A 106 0.89 6.64 -16.99
N PHE A 107 0.17 7.58 -16.40
CA PHE A 107 0.30 7.90 -14.98
C PHE A 107 -0.17 6.73 -14.10
N ILE A 108 -1.32 6.11 -14.43
CA ILE A 108 -1.85 4.93 -13.73
C ILE A 108 -0.85 3.78 -13.82
N GLU A 109 -0.46 3.38 -15.04
CA GLU A 109 0.49 2.28 -15.28
C GLU A 109 1.79 2.46 -14.48
N ARG A 110 2.37 3.65 -14.52
CA ARG A 110 3.60 3.97 -13.82
C ARG A 110 3.43 3.92 -12.30
N THR A 111 2.29 4.40 -11.81
CA THR A 111 1.99 4.43 -10.38
C THR A 111 1.76 3.03 -9.82
N ASP A 112 1.01 2.20 -10.52
CA ASP A 112 0.73 0.84 -10.09
C ASP A 112 1.96 -0.07 -10.21
N LYS A 113 2.74 0.14 -11.27
CA LYS A 113 4.06 -0.52 -11.37
C LYS A 113 4.95 -0.16 -10.17
N TYR A 114 5.04 1.12 -9.81
CA TYR A 114 5.81 1.54 -8.64
C TYR A 114 5.29 0.89 -7.35
N ARG A 115 3.98 0.85 -7.13
CA ARG A 115 3.37 0.21 -5.95
C ARG A 115 3.69 -1.28 -5.89
N SER A 116 3.57 -1.96 -7.02
CA SER A 116 3.89 -3.39 -7.15
C SER A 116 5.36 -3.66 -6.87
N ASP A 117 6.26 -2.89 -7.49
CA ASP A 117 7.71 -3.02 -7.31
C ASP A 117 8.12 -2.73 -5.84
N PHE A 118 7.56 -1.68 -5.24
CA PHE A 118 7.79 -1.32 -3.84
C PHE A 118 7.32 -2.42 -2.88
N TYR A 119 6.11 -2.94 -3.10
CA TYR A 119 5.56 -4.01 -2.28
C TYR A 119 6.43 -5.27 -2.40
N HIS A 120 6.77 -5.67 -3.62
CA HIS A 120 7.63 -6.84 -3.85
C HIS A 120 9.00 -6.69 -3.21
N TYR A 121 9.62 -5.52 -3.32
CA TYR A 121 10.93 -5.24 -2.75
C TYR A 121 10.95 -5.44 -1.23
N HIS A 122 9.99 -4.87 -0.52
CA HIS A 122 9.96 -4.89 0.95
C HIS A 122 9.30 -6.14 1.55
N THR A 123 8.55 -6.93 0.77
CA THR A 123 7.82 -8.07 1.31
C THR A 123 8.22 -9.42 0.68
N GLY A 124 8.81 -9.38 -0.52
CA GLY A 124 9.04 -10.57 -1.34
C GLY A 124 7.77 -11.14 -1.99
N HIS A 125 6.60 -10.50 -1.82
CA HIS A 125 5.31 -10.98 -2.29
C HIS A 125 4.78 -10.15 -3.46
N HIS A 126 3.80 -10.69 -4.19
CA HIS A 126 3.08 -9.94 -5.20
C HIS A 126 1.98 -9.09 -4.57
N TRP A 127 1.92 -7.81 -4.93
CA TRP A 127 0.96 -6.84 -4.39
C TRP A 127 -0.50 -7.24 -4.61
N THR A 128 -0.80 -7.89 -5.73
CA THR A 128 -2.16 -8.32 -6.12
C THR A 128 -2.53 -9.72 -5.65
N ASP A 129 -1.68 -10.37 -4.86
CA ASP A 129 -1.96 -11.72 -4.39
C ASP A 129 -2.96 -11.71 -3.24
N ALA A 130 -4.18 -12.14 -3.53
CA ALA A 130 -5.31 -12.15 -2.59
C ALA A 130 -5.03 -12.90 -1.28
N ARG A 131 -4.08 -13.84 -1.27
CA ARG A 131 -3.72 -14.63 -0.09
C ARG A 131 -3.15 -13.81 1.07
N TYR A 132 -2.70 -12.57 0.78
CA TYR A 132 -2.12 -11.66 1.78
C TYR A 132 -3.10 -10.61 2.29
N TYR A 133 -4.39 -10.77 1.96
CA TYR A 133 -5.45 -9.87 2.38
C TYR A 133 -6.61 -10.66 2.97
N ASP A 134 -7.27 -10.09 3.98
CA ASP A 134 -8.47 -10.69 4.57
C ASP A 134 -9.71 -10.47 3.70
N LEU A 135 -9.75 -9.34 2.96
CA LEU A 135 -10.86 -8.94 2.11
C LEU A 135 -10.34 -8.30 0.82
N CYS A 136 -10.87 -8.75 -0.32
CA CYS A 136 -10.59 -8.15 -1.62
C CYS A 136 -11.89 -7.67 -2.26
N LEU A 137 -11.95 -6.39 -2.67
CA LEU A 137 -13.16 -5.76 -3.19
C LEU A 137 -12.92 -5.14 -4.56
N ASP A 138 -13.86 -5.36 -5.46
CA ASP A 138 -13.91 -4.70 -6.77
C ASP A 138 -14.79 -3.46 -6.70
N SER A 139 -14.17 -2.29 -6.62
CA SER A 139 -14.87 -1.01 -6.52
C SER A 139 -15.53 -0.57 -7.83
N SER A 140 -15.16 -1.16 -8.98
CA SER A 140 -15.85 -0.93 -10.24
C SER A 140 -17.24 -1.58 -10.28
N LYS A 141 -17.44 -2.67 -9.51
CA LYS A 141 -18.73 -3.37 -9.38
C LYS A 141 -19.58 -2.82 -8.26
N LEU A 142 -18.97 -2.52 -7.12
CA LEU A 142 -19.70 -2.12 -5.91
C LEU A 142 -19.92 -0.60 -5.82
N GLY A 143 -18.98 0.20 -6.34
CA GLY A 143 -18.87 1.61 -5.96
C GLY A 143 -18.23 1.79 -4.60
N PHE A 144 -17.89 3.04 -4.24
CA PHE A 144 -17.13 3.30 -3.02
C PHE A 144 -17.96 3.10 -1.75
N GLU A 145 -19.21 3.53 -1.75
CA GLU A 145 -20.10 3.46 -0.59
C GLU A 145 -20.31 2.00 -0.16
N LYS A 146 -20.64 1.12 -1.10
CA LYS A 146 -20.83 -0.31 -0.80
C LYS A 146 -19.53 -1.01 -0.40
N CYS A 147 -18.38 -0.58 -0.94
CA CYS A 147 -17.10 -1.10 -0.45
C CYS A 147 -16.89 -0.75 1.03
N VAL A 148 -17.27 0.44 1.48
CA VAL A 148 -17.21 0.83 2.89
C VAL A 148 -18.16 -0.02 3.74
N GLU A 149 -19.41 -0.22 3.28
CA GLU A 149 -20.40 -1.07 3.96
C GLU A 149 -19.90 -2.51 4.13
N GLU A 150 -19.28 -3.09 3.10
CA GLU A 150 -18.71 -4.44 3.15
C GLU A 150 -17.53 -4.53 4.13
N ILE A 151 -16.62 -3.52 4.12
CA ILE A 151 -15.51 -3.48 5.07
C ILE A 151 -16.03 -3.41 6.50
N GLU A 152 -17.02 -2.55 6.78
CA GLU A 152 -17.64 -2.44 8.10
C GLU A 152 -18.35 -3.73 8.53
N ALA A 153 -19.09 -4.36 7.60
CA ALA A 153 -19.77 -5.62 7.87
C ALA A 153 -18.79 -6.74 8.20
N TYR A 154 -17.72 -6.85 7.41
CA TYR A 154 -16.66 -7.82 7.65
C TYR A 154 -15.98 -7.58 9.01
N ALA A 155 -15.63 -6.33 9.31
CA ALA A 155 -15.02 -5.97 10.59
C ALA A 155 -15.94 -6.31 11.78
N LYS A 156 -17.24 -6.03 11.69
CA LYS A 156 -18.24 -6.38 12.70
C LYS A 156 -18.34 -7.90 12.93
N ILE A 157 -18.20 -8.70 11.87
CA ILE A 157 -18.22 -10.17 11.97
C ILE A 157 -16.92 -10.69 12.60
N ARG A 158 -15.77 -10.22 12.10
CA ARG A 158 -14.44 -10.69 12.52
C ARG A 158 -14.10 -10.33 13.96
N PHE A 159 -14.42 -9.10 14.37
CA PHE A 159 -14.08 -8.59 15.71
C PHE A 159 -15.23 -8.66 16.71
N ARG A 160 -16.24 -9.47 16.41
CA ARG A 160 -17.32 -9.76 17.36
C ARG A 160 -16.75 -10.45 18.60
N LYS A 161 -16.78 -9.75 19.72
CA LYS A 161 -16.52 -10.33 21.06
C LYS A 161 -17.81 -10.84 21.65
#